data_9e8b356805d0450eae00835fc0b7c0c3
#
_entry.id   9e8b356805d0450eae00835fc0b7c0c3
#
_cell.length_a   1.000
_cell.length_b   1.000
_cell.length_c   1.000
_cell.angle_alpha   90.00
_cell.angle_beta   90.00
_cell.angle_gamma   90.00
#
_symmetry.space_group_name_H-M   'P 1'
#
loop_
_entity.id
_entity.type
_entity.pdbx_description
1 polymer ?
#
loop_
_entity_poly.entity_id
_entity_poly.type
_entity_poly.pdbx_seq_one_letter_code
_entity_poly.pdbx_strand_id
1 'polypeptide(L)'
;MNNLIIYFLRFFDPETAHKIAIEILSKNYFFSYDTPELITKISNIEFKNPIGLAAGLDKSGKCFDGIFKLGFSSVEIGTVTPLGQQGNPKPRVFRLHEDRAVINRYGFNNDGMEVVKNRLLKIRHRNGILGINIGPNKNSLNPIKDYNIIAKKLSKYSDYIAINVSSPNTPGLRDFEG
;
A
#
# COMPACT_ATOMS: atom_id res chain seq x y z
N MET A 1 25.38 0.13 1.17
CA MET A 1 24.79 0.39 -0.17
C MET A 1 23.45 1.14 -0.11
N ASN A 2 22.64 0.91 0.93
CA ASN A 2 21.28 1.50 1.04
C ASN A 2 21.25 3.03 1.25
N ASN A 3 22.26 3.62 1.87
CA ASN A 3 22.25 5.06 2.14
C ASN A 3 22.39 5.92 0.86
N LEU A 4 23.15 5.46 -0.14
CA LEU A 4 23.40 6.23 -1.36
C LEU A 4 22.11 6.41 -2.19
N ILE A 5 21.29 5.36 -2.30
CA ILE A 5 20.01 5.41 -3.01
C ILE A 5 19.05 6.37 -2.30
N ILE A 6 19.02 6.33 -0.96
CA ILE A 6 18.17 7.23 -0.17
C ILE A 6 18.61 8.69 -0.33
N TYR A 7 19.92 8.95 -0.31
CA TYR A 7 20.47 10.28 -0.55
C TYR A 7 20.09 10.79 -1.95
N PHE A 8 20.25 9.96 -2.98
CA PHE A 8 19.88 10.30 -4.34
C PHE A 8 18.38 10.64 -4.46
N LEU A 9 17.49 9.84 -3.87
CA LEU A 9 16.04 10.08 -3.88
C LEU A 9 15.63 11.39 -3.19
N ARG A 10 16.44 11.93 -2.30
CA ARG A 10 16.16 13.22 -1.63
C ARG A 10 16.28 14.43 -2.54
N PHE A 11 16.99 14.34 -3.66
CA PHE A 11 17.10 15.44 -4.64
C PHE A 11 15.82 15.63 -5.47
N PHE A 12 14.96 14.63 -5.50
CA PHE A 12 13.68 14.72 -6.22
C PHE A 12 12.57 15.22 -5.31
N ASP A 13 11.52 15.80 -5.92
CA ASP A 13 10.28 16.05 -5.18
C ASP A 13 9.74 14.73 -4.58
N PRO A 14 9.01 14.78 -3.45
CA PRO A 14 8.63 13.57 -2.72
C PRO A 14 7.83 12.56 -3.53
N GLU A 15 6.94 13.02 -4.44
CA GLU A 15 6.11 12.11 -5.22
C GLU A 15 6.88 11.47 -6.39
N THR A 16 7.84 12.18 -6.97
CA THR A 16 8.76 11.63 -7.97
C THR A 16 9.70 10.61 -7.34
N ALA A 17 10.27 10.91 -6.17
CA ALA A 17 11.09 9.97 -5.41
C ALA A 17 10.31 8.68 -5.11
N HIS A 18 9.04 8.79 -4.70
CA HIS A 18 8.17 7.65 -4.48
C HIS A 18 7.97 6.80 -5.75
N LYS A 19 7.70 7.44 -6.90
CA LYS A 19 7.55 6.72 -8.18
C LYS A 19 8.81 5.96 -8.58
N ILE A 20 9.98 6.58 -8.43
CA ILE A 20 11.27 5.94 -8.69
C ILE A 20 11.48 4.73 -7.77
N ALA A 21 11.17 4.87 -6.48
CA ALA A 21 11.28 3.77 -5.52
C ALA A 21 10.35 2.58 -5.88
N ILE A 22 9.10 2.85 -6.24
CA ILE A 22 8.15 1.83 -6.70
C ILE A 22 8.68 1.10 -7.95
N GLU A 23 9.23 1.85 -8.92
CA GLU A 23 9.78 1.25 -10.14
C GLU A 23 10.98 0.35 -9.84
N ILE A 24 11.90 0.78 -8.97
CA ILE A 24 13.05 -0.04 -8.56
C ILE A 24 12.58 -1.31 -7.84
N LEU A 25 11.64 -1.19 -6.91
CA LEU A 25 11.09 -2.33 -6.16
C LEU A 25 10.32 -3.30 -7.06
N SER A 26 9.64 -2.81 -8.10
CA SER A 26 8.90 -3.64 -9.05
C SER A 26 9.79 -4.53 -9.90
N LYS A 27 11.08 -4.20 -10.08
CA LYS A 27 12.05 -5.02 -10.83
C LYS A 27 12.52 -6.26 -10.08
N ASN A 28 12.22 -6.34 -8.78
CA ASN A 28 12.41 -7.55 -7.99
C ASN A 28 13.88 -8.04 -7.88
N TYR A 29 14.85 -7.12 -7.86
CA TYR A 29 16.30 -7.41 -7.81
C TYR A 29 16.84 -7.69 -6.41
N PHE A 30 16.00 -7.71 -5.38
CA PHE A 30 16.44 -7.87 -4.00
C PHE A 30 16.52 -9.34 -3.58
N PHE A 31 17.41 -9.63 -2.63
CA PHE A 31 17.53 -10.96 -2.03
C PHE A 31 16.56 -11.09 -0.86
N SER A 32 16.01 -12.27 -0.69
CA SER A 32 15.16 -12.61 0.45
C SER A 32 16.04 -12.88 1.69
N TYR A 33 15.58 -12.40 2.85
CA TYR A 33 16.16 -12.71 4.16
C TYR A 33 15.16 -13.52 4.96
N ASP A 34 15.60 -14.64 5.51
CA ASP A 34 14.81 -15.42 6.46
C ASP A 34 15.30 -15.16 7.89
N THR A 35 14.36 -15.01 8.81
CA THR A 35 14.59 -14.77 10.24
C THR A 35 13.71 -15.73 11.05
N PRO A 36 14.00 -17.05 11.03
CA PRO A 36 13.11 -18.06 11.61
C PRO A 36 12.87 -17.88 13.11
N GLU A 37 13.80 -17.28 13.82
CA GLU A 37 13.69 -16.98 15.25
C GLU A 37 12.69 -15.87 15.58
N LEU A 38 12.21 -15.12 14.58
CA LEU A 38 11.27 -14.01 14.74
C LEU A 38 9.85 -14.35 14.30
N ILE A 39 9.56 -15.63 14.02
CA ILE A 39 8.21 -16.07 13.62
C ILE A 39 7.19 -15.63 14.66
N THR A 40 6.14 -14.96 14.21
CA THR A 40 5.06 -14.44 15.04
C THR A 40 3.72 -14.93 14.52
N LYS A 41 2.87 -15.45 15.41
CA LYS A 41 1.53 -15.92 15.04
C LYS A 41 0.46 -15.01 15.62
N ILE A 42 -0.42 -14.51 14.79
CA ILE A 42 -1.57 -13.69 15.17
C ILE A 42 -2.82 -14.38 14.63
N SER A 43 -3.70 -14.84 15.54
CA SER A 43 -4.85 -15.66 15.15
C SER A 43 -4.41 -16.89 14.34
N ASN A 44 -4.90 -17.07 13.14
CA ASN A 44 -4.56 -18.18 12.25
C ASN A 44 -3.51 -17.81 11.17
N ILE A 45 -2.93 -16.62 11.26
CA ILE A 45 -1.92 -16.14 10.31
C ILE A 45 -0.54 -16.20 10.97
N GLU A 46 0.40 -16.84 10.27
CA GLU A 46 1.79 -16.92 10.67
C GLU A 46 2.63 -15.93 9.86
N PHE A 47 3.33 -15.05 10.57
CA PHE A 47 4.23 -14.04 10.01
C PHE A 47 5.67 -14.50 10.19
N LYS A 48 6.50 -14.39 9.17
CA LYS A 48 7.94 -14.74 9.21
C LYS A 48 8.71 -13.91 10.24
N ASN A 49 8.25 -12.71 10.52
CA ASN A 49 8.74 -11.79 11.55
C ASN A 49 7.66 -10.74 11.85
N PRO A 50 7.79 -9.95 12.94
CA PRO A 50 6.76 -8.97 13.33
C PRO A 50 6.74 -7.67 12.51
N ILE A 51 7.57 -7.54 11.47
CA ILE A 51 7.67 -6.31 10.69
C ILE A 51 6.83 -6.39 9.41
N GLY A 52 5.84 -5.52 9.31
CA GLY A 52 4.99 -5.35 8.13
C GLY A 52 5.08 -3.95 7.54
N LEU A 53 4.82 -3.82 6.25
CA LEU A 53 4.66 -2.53 5.59
C LEU A 53 3.18 -2.17 5.50
N ALA A 54 2.81 -1.04 6.10
CA ALA A 54 1.45 -0.50 6.05
C ALA A 54 1.08 0.03 4.65
N ALA A 55 -0.24 0.14 4.39
CA ALA A 55 -0.77 0.75 3.17
C ALA A 55 -0.25 2.18 2.96
N GLY A 56 -0.16 2.57 1.70
CA GLY A 56 0.23 3.92 1.29
C GLY A 56 1.54 3.98 0.50
N LEU A 57 2.47 3.03 0.64
CA LEU A 57 3.63 2.93 -0.24
C LEU A 57 3.21 2.31 -1.58
N ASP A 58 2.80 1.07 -1.59
CA ASP A 58 2.31 0.39 -2.79
C ASP A 58 0.79 0.53 -2.91
N LYS A 59 0.33 1.64 -3.49
CA LYS A 59 -1.10 1.97 -3.58
C LYS A 59 -1.89 1.09 -4.55
N SER A 60 -1.21 0.35 -5.41
CA SER A 60 -1.85 -0.35 -6.54
C SER A 60 -1.31 -1.74 -6.81
N GLY A 61 -0.55 -2.33 -5.88
CA GLY A 61 0.01 -3.67 -6.04
C GLY A 61 1.07 -3.76 -7.15
N LYS A 62 1.97 -2.77 -7.23
CA LYS A 62 3.01 -2.70 -8.27
C LYS A 62 4.31 -3.37 -7.86
N CYS A 63 4.61 -3.39 -6.56
CA CYS A 63 5.95 -3.75 -6.09
C CYS A 63 5.97 -4.55 -4.78
N PHE A 64 4.82 -4.98 -4.26
CA PHE A 64 4.76 -5.70 -2.97
C PHE A 64 5.66 -6.95 -2.93
N ASP A 65 5.85 -7.65 -4.06
CA ASP A 65 6.75 -8.80 -4.14
C ASP A 65 8.22 -8.41 -3.90
N GLY A 66 8.66 -7.27 -4.45
CA GLY A 66 9.97 -6.70 -4.16
C GLY A 66 10.13 -6.23 -2.71
N ILE A 67 9.02 -5.79 -2.09
CA ILE A 67 9.01 -5.39 -0.68
C ILE A 67 9.20 -6.61 0.24
N PHE A 68 8.59 -7.75 -0.06
CA PHE A 68 8.86 -9.00 0.68
C PHE A 68 10.33 -9.38 0.65
N LYS A 69 11.03 -9.16 -0.46
CA LYS A 69 12.48 -9.43 -0.58
C LYS A 69 13.35 -8.48 0.25
N LEU A 70 12.82 -7.34 0.68
CA LEU A 70 13.49 -6.47 1.66
C LEU A 70 13.38 -6.99 3.10
N GLY A 71 12.70 -8.11 3.34
CA GLY A 71 12.57 -8.74 4.65
C GLY A 71 11.24 -8.44 5.37
N PHE A 72 10.31 -7.70 4.77
CA PHE A 72 8.98 -7.53 5.35
C PHE A 72 8.20 -8.85 5.31
N SER A 73 7.63 -9.24 6.44
CA SER A 73 6.80 -10.45 6.54
C SER A 73 5.38 -10.24 6.01
N SER A 74 4.90 -9.02 6.08
CA SER A 74 3.60 -8.62 5.54
C SER A 74 3.67 -7.29 4.78
N VAL A 75 2.82 -7.16 3.79
CA VAL A 75 2.67 -5.92 3.01
C VAL A 75 1.18 -5.64 2.84
N GLU A 76 0.75 -4.44 3.18
CA GLU A 76 -0.59 -3.97 2.90
C GLU A 76 -0.55 -3.02 1.70
N ILE A 77 -1.16 -3.43 0.59
CA ILE A 77 -1.32 -2.59 -0.60
C ILE A 77 -2.57 -1.72 -0.49
N GLY A 78 -2.60 -0.59 -1.15
CA GLY A 78 -3.76 0.31 -1.18
C GLY A 78 -3.48 1.69 -0.59
N THR A 79 -4.53 2.50 -0.34
CA THR A 79 -5.95 2.15 -0.40
C THR A 79 -6.41 1.99 -1.84
N VAL A 80 -7.10 0.89 -2.12
CA VAL A 80 -7.71 0.58 -3.42
C VAL A 80 -9.17 1.02 -3.41
N THR A 81 -9.61 1.68 -4.49
CA THR A 81 -10.99 2.11 -4.69
C THR A 81 -11.63 1.34 -5.86
N PRO A 82 -12.97 1.26 -5.98
CA PRO A 82 -13.63 0.57 -7.09
C PRO A 82 -13.11 1.02 -8.47
N LEU A 83 -13.10 2.32 -8.70
CA LEU A 83 -12.55 2.95 -9.90
C LEU A 83 -11.19 3.58 -9.57
N GLY A 84 -10.27 3.59 -10.54
CA GLY A 84 -9.03 4.35 -10.41
C GLY A 84 -9.32 5.84 -10.22
N GLN A 85 -8.52 6.50 -9.37
CA GLN A 85 -8.65 7.94 -9.15
C GLN A 85 -7.28 8.61 -8.96
N GLN A 86 -7.20 9.88 -9.41
CA GLN A 86 -5.96 10.65 -9.34
C GLN A 86 -5.61 11.13 -7.93
N GLY A 87 -6.62 11.18 -7.04
CA GLY A 87 -6.50 11.79 -5.73
C GLY A 87 -6.53 13.31 -5.76
N ASN A 88 -6.00 13.97 -4.73
CA ASN A 88 -6.01 15.42 -4.61
C ASN A 88 -5.01 16.10 -5.55
N PRO A 89 -5.22 17.38 -5.91
CA PRO A 89 -4.28 18.16 -6.73
C PRO A 89 -2.89 18.23 -6.09
N LYS A 90 -1.86 18.30 -6.94
CA LYS A 90 -0.46 18.53 -6.56
C LYS A 90 -0.19 20.04 -6.33
N PRO A 91 0.79 20.37 -5.46
CA PRO A 91 1.60 19.50 -4.61
C PRO A 91 0.79 18.93 -3.44
N ARG A 92 1.06 17.68 -3.07
CA ARG A 92 0.28 16.95 -2.06
C ARG A 92 1.12 16.08 -1.11
N VAL A 93 2.43 16.19 -1.20
CA VAL A 93 3.40 15.57 -0.29
C VAL A 93 4.49 16.57 0.01
N PHE A 94 4.80 16.76 1.28
CA PHE A 94 5.74 17.76 1.75
C PHE A 94 6.70 17.13 2.77
N ARG A 95 8.01 17.33 2.58
CA ARG A 95 9.03 16.95 3.55
C ARG A 95 9.27 18.09 4.52
N LEU A 96 9.22 17.78 5.80
CA LEU A 96 9.61 18.69 6.88
C LEU A 96 11.00 18.28 7.32
N HIS A 97 12.03 18.96 6.79
CA HIS A 97 13.42 18.57 6.99
C HIS A 97 13.88 18.72 8.43
N GLU A 98 13.47 19.79 9.11
CA GLU A 98 13.79 20.07 10.51
C GLU A 98 13.19 19.03 11.45
N ASP A 99 11.91 18.67 11.24
CA ASP A 99 11.18 17.71 12.06
C ASP A 99 11.41 16.24 11.64
N ARG A 100 12.17 16.00 10.57
CA ARG A 100 12.32 14.67 9.93
C ARG A 100 10.98 13.98 9.64
N ALA A 101 10.00 14.75 9.22
CA ALA A 101 8.61 14.32 9.02
C ALA A 101 8.14 14.50 7.57
N VAL A 102 6.99 13.93 7.27
CA VAL A 102 6.31 14.06 5.97
C VAL A 102 4.84 14.35 6.21
N ILE A 103 4.32 15.39 5.56
CA ILE A 103 2.90 15.67 5.48
C ILE A 103 2.39 15.24 4.12
N ASN A 104 1.20 14.61 4.07
CA ASN A 104 0.56 14.29 2.81
C ASN A 104 -0.96 14.55 2.83
N ARG A 105 -1.49 14.77 1.62
CA ARG A 105 -2.92 14.87 1.33
C ARG A 105 -3.26 14.15 0.03
N TYR A 106 -2.87 12.89 -0.08
CA TYR A 106 -2.99 12.12 -1.33
C TYR A 106 -4.41 11.94 -1.84
N GLY A 107 -5.40 11.64 -0.98
CA GLY A 107 -6.79 11.41 -1.37
C GLY A 107 -6.99 10.12 -2.15
N PHE A 108 -6.39 9.01 -1.71
CA PHE A 108 -6.53 7.67 -2.26
C PHE A 108 -6.23 7.56 -3.77
N ASN A 109 -5.15 8.18 -4.22
CA ASN A 109 -4.69 7.99 -5.59
C ASN A 109 -4.27 6.54 -5.83
N ASN A 110 -4.96 5.86 -6.75
CA ASN A 110 -4.71 4.46 -7.09
C ASN A 110 -5.26 4.11 -8.48
N ASP A 111 -4.88 2.94 -9.00
CA ASP A 111 -5.24 2.51 -10.36
C ASP A 111 -6.62 1.82 -10.45
N GLY A 112 -7.32 1.61 -9.31
CA GLY A 112 -8.62 0.94 -9.23
C GLY A 112 -8.54 -0.58 -9.09
N MET A 113 -9.64 -1.17 -8.58
CA MET A 113 -9.68 -2.58 -8.20
C MET A 113 -9.44 -3.56 -9.37
N GLU A 114 -9.88 -3.24 -10.60
CA GLU A 114 -9.68 -4.13 -11.73
C GLU A 114 -8.21 -4.24 -12.14
N VAL A 115 -7.51 -3.10 -12.15
CA VAL A 115 -6.08 -3.06 -12.47
C VAL A 115 -5.28 -3.79 -11.39
N VAL A 116 -5.61 -3.56 -10.12
CA VAL A 116 -4.99 -4.26 -8.98
C VAL A 116 -5.23 -5.76 -9.09
N LYS A 117 -6.47 -6.20 -9.30
CA LYS A 117 -6.81 -7.61 -9.51
C LYS A 117 -5.95 -8.26 -10.62
N ASN A 118 -5.84 -7.57 -11.77
CA ASN A 118 -5.09 -8.11 -12.91
C ASN A 118 -3.58 -8.22 -12.62
N ARG A 119 -3.04 -7.40 -11.71
CA ARG A 119 -1.65 -7.55 -11.22
C ARG A 119 -1.53 -8.75 -10.29
N LEU A 120 -2.44 -8.90 -9.34
CA LEU A 120 -2.44 -10.00 -8.39
C LEU A 120 -2.59 -11.37 -9.07
N LEU A 121 -3.38 -11.46 -10.13
CA LEU A 121 -3.54 -12.67 -10.94
C LEU A 121 -2.24 -13.17 -11.61
N LYS A 122 -1.27 -12.29 -11.84
CA LYS A 122 0.00 -12.65 -12.47
C LYS A 122 0.99 -13.28 -11.49
N ILE A 123 0.74 -13.19 -10.20
CA ILE A 123 1.63 -13.66 -9.15
C ILE A 123 1.19 -15.03 -8.69
N ARG A 124 2.00 -16.04 -8.98
CA ARG A 124 1.71 -17.44 -8.64
C ARG A 124 2.08 -17.80 -7.20
N HIS A 125 3.16 -17.21 -6.67
CA HIS A 125 3.67 -17.46 -5.33
C HIS A 125 4.04 -16.14 -4.65
N ARG A 126 3.67 -16.00 -3.38
CA ARG A 126 4.00 -14.86 -2.52
C ARG A 126 4.93 -15.31 -1.41
N ASN A 127 5.89 -14.46 -1.06
CA ASN A 127 6.86 -14.74 0.01
C ASN A 127 6.45 -14.18 1.37
N GLY A 128 5.18 -13.77 1.56
CA GLY A 128 4.68 -13.20 2.80
C GLY A 128 3.18 -12.97 2.77
N ILE A 129 2.68 -12.38 3.83
CA ILE A 129 1.26 -12.07 4.04
C ILE A 129 0.89 -10.80 3.28
N LEU A 130 -0.13 -10.88 2.43
CA LEU A 130 -0.65 -9.75 1.68
C LEU A 130 -1.98 -9.26 2.23
N GLY A 131 -2.02 -8.05 2.75
CA GLY A 131 -3.23 -7.30 3.05
C GLY A 131 -3.66 -6.41 1.89
N ILE A 132 -4.95 -6.17 1.74
CA ILE A 132 -5.48 -5.15 0.83
C ILE A 132 -6.30 -4.15 1.62
N ASN A 133 -5.81 -2.92 1.66
CA ASN A 133 -6.51 -1.78 2.22
C ASN A 133 -7.52 -1.25 1.20
N ILE A 134 -8.77 -1.12 1.60
CA ILE A 134 -9.87 -0.73 0.71
C ILE A 134 -10.58 0.52 1.21
N GLY A 135 -11.07 1.32 0.26
CA GLY A 135 -11.82 2.55 0.55
C GLY A 135 -12.74 2.94 -0.59
N PRO A 136 -13.70 3.84 -0.35
CA PRO A 136 -14.61 4.30 -1.38
C PRO A 136 -13.93 5.27 -2.34
N ASN A 137 -14.51 5.45 -3.53
CA ASN A 137 -14.14 6.55 -4.39
C ASN A 137 -14.53 7.90 -3.74
N LYS A 138 -13.77 8.95 -4.04
CA LYS A 138 -13.99 10.30 -3.46
C LYS A 138 -15.41 10.84 -3.68
N ASN A 139 -15.98 10.54 -4.85
CA ASN A 139 -17.32 10.99 -5.24
C ASN A 139 -18.35 9.85 -5.18
N SER A 140 -18.14 8.86 -4.32
CA SER A 140 -19.07 7.75 -4.16
C SER A 140 -20.39 8.24 -3.54
N LEU A 141 -21.50 7.87 -4.16
CA LEU A 141 -22.85 8.10 -3.63
C LEU A 141 -23.23 7.03 -2.57
N ASN A 142 -22.51 5.91 -2.53
CA ASN A 142 -22.77 4.82 -1.58
C ASN A 142 -21.43 4.15 -1.19
N PRO A 143 -20.70 4.71 -0.20
CA PRO A 143 -19.42 4.18 0.24
C PRO A 143 -19.50 2.72 0.73
N ILE A 144 -20.58 2.32 1.37
CA ILE A 144 -20.77 0.94 1.84
C ILE A 144 -20.81 -0.04 0.66
N LYS A 145 -21.47 0.34 -0.44
CA LYS A 145 -21.48 -0.46 -1.66
C LYS A 145 -20.08 -0.60 -2.26
N ASP A 146 -19.28 0.46 -2.23
CA ASP A 146 -17.90 0.45 -2.70
C ASP A 146 -17.05 -0.56 -1.92
N TYR A 147 -17.09 -0.53 -0.59
CA TYR A 147 -16.40 -1.50 0.25
C TYR A 147 -16.81 -2.94 -0.08
N ASN A 148 -18.12 -3.20 -0.20
CA ASN A 148 -18.64 -4.52 -0.50
C ASN A 148 -18.17 -5.05 -1.87
N ILE A 149 -18.16 -4.21 -2.90
CA ILE A 149 -17.72 -4.58 -4.24
C ILE A 149 -16.24 -4.96 -4.23
N ILE A 150 -15.38 -4.13 -3.60
CA ILE A 150 -13.95 -4.38 -3.55
C ILE A 150 -13.66 -5.64 -2.73
N ALA A 151 -14.25 -5.76 -1.53
CA ALA A 151 -14.05 -6.91 -0.66
C ALA A 151 -14.42 -8.22 -1.36
N LYS A 152 -15.59 -8.31 -1.98
CA LYS A 152 -16.02 -9.49 -2.75
C LYS A 152 -15.06 -9.84 -3.89
N LYS A 153 -14.47 -8.81 -4.53
CA LYS A 153 -13.64 -9.02 -5.70
C LYS A 153 -12.20 -9.36 -5.37
N LEU A 154 -11.64 -8.76 -4.31
CA LEU A 154 -10.22 -8.84 -4.00
C LEU A 154 -9.87 -9.77 -2.84
N SER A 155 -10.82 -10.15 -1.97
CA SER A 155 -10.52 -10.99 -0.79
C SER A 155 -9.84 -12.32 -1.13
N LYS A 156 -10.19 -12.94 -2.24
CA LYS A 156 -9.58 -14.21 -2.68
C LYS A 156 -8.12 -14.10 -3.14
N TYR A 157 -7.59 -12.89 -3.25
CA TYR A 157 -6.21 -12.63 -3.66
C TYR A 157 -5.34 -12.11 -2.49
N SER A 158 -5.89 -12.02 -1.29
CA SER A 158 -5.22 -11.51 -0.10
C SER A 158 -5.47 -12.42 1.10
N ASP A 159 -4.64 -12.26 2.13
CA ASP A 159 -4.78 -13.00 3.39
C ASP A 159 -5.72 -12.26 4.35
N TYR A 160 -5.84 -10.94 4.20
CA TYR A 160 -6.83 -10.12 4.91
C TYR A 160 -7.22 -8.87 4.12
N ILE A 161 -8.34 -8.27 4.51
CA ILE A 161 -8.83 -6.98 4.01
C ILE A 161 -8.82 -5.99 5.18
N ALA A 162 -8.22 -4.82 4.95
CA ALA A 162 -8.27 -3.68 5.87
C ALA A 162 -9.28 -2.65 5.36
N ILE A 163 -10.30 -2.36 6.17
CA ILE A 163 -11.33 -1.35 5.84
C ILE A 163 -10.83 -0.01 6.32
N ASN A 164 -10.55 0.91 5.39
CA ASN A 164 -10.03 2.24 5.72
C ASN A 164 -11.16 3.25 5.89
N VAL A 165 -11.43 3.61 7.12
CA VAL A 165 -12.40 4.65 7.49
C VAL A 165 -11.72 5.91 8.07
N SER A 166 -10.40 5.89 8.28
CA SER A 166 -9.67 6.89 9.07
C SER A 166 -9.01 8.01 8.26
N SER A 167 -9.08 7.99 6.92
CA SER A 167 -8.40 9.00 6.11
C SER A 167 -9.01 10.39 6.27
N PRO A 168 -8.23 11.40 6.72
CA PRO A 168 -8.70 12.77 6.81
C PRO A 168 -8.80 13.45 5.45
N ASN A 169 -8.26 12.82 4.41
CA ASN A 169 -8.14 13.39 3.06
C ASN A 169 -9.34 13.04 2.15
N THR A 170 -10.34 12.34 2.69
CA THR A 170 -11.58 11.98 2.01
C THR A 170 -12.74 12.50 2.85
N PRO A 171 -13.47 13.53 2.39
CA PRO A 171 -14.59 14.12 3.15
C PRO A 171 -15.64 13.07 3.53
N GLY A 172 -16.17 13.15 4.76
CA GLY A 172 -17.21 12.25 5.26
C GLY A 172 -16.77 10.82 5.59
N LEU A 173 -15.51 10.45 5.33
CA LEU A 173 -15.05 9.08 5.56
C LEU A 173 -14.99 8.73 7.06
N ARG A 174 -14.58 9.68 7.89
CA ARG A 174 -14.50 9.51 9.34
C ARG A 174 -15.86 9.40 10.04
N ASP A 175 -16.94 9.77 9.38
CA ASP A 175 -18.29 9.60 9.91
C ASP A 175 -18.66 8.11 10.09
N PHE A 176 -17.84 7.20 9.50
CA PHE A 176 -17.95 5.75 9.69
C PHE A 176 -17.12 5.20 10.85
N GLU A 177 -16.37 6.03 11.59
CA GLU A 177 -15.60 5.57 12.75
C GLU A 177 -16.49 5.25 13.97
N GLY A 178 -17.82 5.51 13.91
CA GLY A 178 -18.85 5.08 14.85
C GLY A 178 -18.99 6.00 16.05
#